data_710b06da9788c32542869ef8d630bafa
#
_entry.id   710b06da9788c32542869ef8d630bafa
#
_cell.length_a   1.000
_cell.length_b   1.000
_cell.length_c   1.000
_cell.angle_alpha   90.00
_cell.angle_beta   90.00
_cell.angle_gamma   90.00
#
_symmetry.space_group_name_H-M   'P 1'
#
loop_
_entity.id
_entity.type
_entity.pdbx_description
1 polymer ?
#
loop_
_entity_poly.entity_id
_entity_poly.type
_entity_poly.pdbx_seq_one_letter_code
_entity_poly.pdbx_strand_id
1 'polypeptide(L)'
;MIRGNDANPGHLRGGDLTKLLHILFDSRSRRALVAVTLLVLGAVSACGSGAGKEILVDGSSTVFPISQAVAEEFRKERPDIQVPVGISGTGGGLKRFVTGGIDVADASRRIKDSEREEAAANGIEFTEFTIAYDGLSVVVNSSNDFVSCLTVDELKRIWEPGSNIKKWSQVRDGFPDKPLRLYGPDTDSGTFDYFTRVINGEEDANRSDYTASSDDNVLVQGVSGDPGGMGYFGFAYYTENWEILNVLGVDGGSGCVKPTVSSINDGTYSPLSRPMFIYVNNAALQREHVLAFVTFYLKNAAELAEEVGFVGLPDSEYQSQLDELN
;
A
#
# COMPACT_ATOMS: atom_id res chain seq x y z
N MET A 1 49.72 -0.39 -52.12
CA MET A 1 49.41 -1.03 -53.42
C MET A 1 47.92 -0.95 -53.66
N ILE A 2 47.60 -0.28 -54.77
CA ILE A 2 46.57 -0.49 -55.77
C ILE A 2 45.13 -0.01 -55.43
N ARG A 3 44.81 1.08 -56.06
CA ARG A 3 43.79 1.50 -57.03
C ARG A 3 42.34 1.48 -56.50
N GLY A 4 41.62 2.54 -56.47
CA GLY A 4 41.35 3.57 -57.47
C GLY A 4 40.20 3.16 -58.42
N ASN A 5 39.04 3.75 -58.23
CA ASN A 5 38.15 3.98 -59.34
C ASN A 5 37.16 5.10 -59.07
N ASP A 6 37.37 6.18 -59.80
CA ASP A 6 36.49 7.32 -59.98
C ASP A 6 35.27 6.91 -60.82
N ALA A 7 34.07 7.42 -60.53
CA ALA A 7 32.96 7.47 -61.44
C ALA A 7 32.21 8.80 -61.27
N ASN A 8 32.30 9.58 -62.25
CA ASN A 8 31.80 10.84 -62.72
C ASN A 8 30.30 11.12 -62.52
N PRO A 9 29.86 12.34 -62.13
CA PRO A 9 28.43 12.68 -62.01
C PRO A 9 27.82 13.08 -63.37
N GLY A 10 26.79 12.39 -63.76
CA GLY A 10 25.97 12.68 -64.97
C GLY A 10 25.03 13.87 -64.74
N HIS A 11 25.17 14.86 -65.58
CA HIS A 11 24.29 16.02 -65.81
C HIS A 11 22.87 15.58 -66.08
N LEU A 12 21.91 16.01 -65.31
CA LEU A 12 20.48 16.01 -65.66
C LEU A 12 20.08 17.41 -66.15
N ARG A 13 19.68 17.45 -67.39
CA ARG A 13 19.18 18.62 -68.12
C ARG A 13 17.84 19.08 -67.52
N GLY A 14 17.76 20.42 -67.34
CA GLY A 14 16.50 21.12 -67.05
C GLY A 14 15.53 21.03 -68.22
N GLY A 15 14.33 20.54 -67.96
CA GLY A 15 13.32 20.51 -69.00
C GLY A 15 12.07 19.77 -68.63
N ASP A 16 11.51 19.86 -67.38
CA ASP A 16 10.19 19.26 -67.09
C ASP A 16 9.39 19.89 -65.93
N LEU A 17 9.83 21.07 -65.44
CA LEU A 17 9.09 21.76 -64.35
C LEU A 17 7.88 22.58 -64.88
N THR A 18 7.77 22.87 -66.13
CA THR A 18 6.70 23.69 -66.72
C THR A 18 5.42 22.89 -67.06
N LYS A 19 5.50 21.58 -67.18
CA LYS A 19 4.29 20.74 -67.44
C LYS A 19 3.52 20.33 -66.21
N LEU A 20 4.17 20.39 -65.01
CA LEU A 20 3.45 20.04 -63.76
C LEU A 20 2.61 21.21 -63.24
N LEU A 21 2.84 22.45 -63.64
CA LEU A 21 2.10 23.61 -63.16
C LEU A 21 0.72 23.83 -63.84
N HIS A 22 0.45 23.19 -64.97
CA HIS A 22 -0.83 23.37 -65.70
C HIS A 22 -1.96 22.43 -65.23
N ILE A 23 -1.66 21.39 -64.46
CA ILE A 23 -2.69 20.45 -63.97
C ILE A 23 -3.40 20.96 -62.70
N LEU A 24 -2.82 22.00 -62.03
CA LEU A 24 -3.34 22.52 -60.74
C LEU A 24 -4.37 23.63 -60.91
N PHE A 25 -4.82 24.00 -62.14
CA PHE A 25 -5.70 25.12 -62.38
C PHE A 25 -7.07 24.80 -62.94
N ASP A 26 -7.49 23.52 -62.94
CA ASP A 26 -8.83 23.19 -63.38
C ASP A 26 -9.85 23.30 -62.19
N SER A 27 -10.83 24.17 -62.37
CA SER A 27 -11.86 24.51 -61.35
C SER A 27 -12.69 23.31 -60.84
N ARG A 28 -12.66 22.19 -61.56
CA ARG A 28 -13.33 20.93 -61.12
C ARG A 28 -12.50 20.17 -60.08
N SER A 29 -11.17 20.23 -60.19
CA SER A 29 -10.25 19.57 -59.25
C SER A 29 -10.24 20.25 -57.87
N ARG A 30 -10.48 21.56 -57.79
CA ARG A 30 -10.56 22.31 -56.53
C ARG A 30 -11.78 21.89 -55.67
N ARG A 31 -12.92 21.56 -56.32
CA ARG A 31 -14.14 21.13 -55.60
C ARG A 31 -13.98 19.71 -55.02
N ALA A 32 -13.27 18.85 -55.73
CA ALA A 32 -12.96 17.49 -55.25
C ALA A 32 -11.93 17.51 -54.10
N LEU A 33 -10.90 18.37 -54.17
CA LEU A 33 -9.88 18.48 -53.12
C LEU A 33 -10.48 19.06 -51.82
N VAL A 34 -11.34 20.07 -51.93
CA VAL A 34 -12.01 20.68 -50.75
C VAL A 34 -12.97 19.71 -50.09
N ALA A 35 -13.67 18.88 -50.88
CA ALA A 35 -14.59 17.87 -50.35
C ALA A 35 -13.83 16.73 -49.61
N VAL A 36 -12.69 16.30 -50.13
CA VAL A 36 -11.84 15.29 -49.47
C VAL A 36 -11.18 15.83 -48.20
N THR A 37 -10.73 17.10 -48.21
CA THR A 37 -10.14 17.73 -47.05
C THR A 37 -11.18 17.94 -45.91
N LEU A 38 -12.43 18.27 -46.24
CA LEU A 38 -13.52 18.38 -45.26
C LEU A 38 -13.96 17.03 -44.72
N LEU A 39 -13.90 15.94 -45.52
CA LEU A 39 -14.18 14.60 -45.05
C LEU A 39 -13.08 14.05 -44.11
N VAL A 40 -11.81 14.39 -44.34
CA VAL A 40 -10.68 13.99 -43.50
C VAL A 40 -10.66 14.77 -42.18
N LEU A 41 -11.05 16.06 -42.19
CA LEU A 41 -11.21 16.82 -40.92
C LEU A 41 -12.40 16.35 -40.09
N GLY A 42 -13.44 15.82 -40.68
CA GLY A 42 -14.60 15.24 -39.98
C GLY A 42 -14.30 13.88 -39.31
N ALA A 43 -13.34 13.11 -39.84
CA ALA A 43 -12.99 11.81 -39.28
C ALA A 43 -11.99 11.88 -38.10
N VAL A 44 -11.26 12.97 -37.93
CA VAL A 44 -10.30 13.15 -36.81
C VAL A 44 -11.00 13.60 -35.53
N SER A 45 -12.24 14.07 -35.61
CA SER A 45 -13.02 14.47 -34.42
C SER A 45 -13.75 13.30 -33.73
N ALA A 46 -13.66 12.08 -34.24
CA ALA A 46 -14.30 10.89 -33.67
C ALA A 46 -13.38 10.03 -32.80
N CYS A 47 -12.09 10.37 -32.70
CA CYS A 47 -11.24 9.92 -31.59
C CYS A 47 -11.42 10.90 -30.42
N GLY A 48 -12.64 10.98 -29.90
CA GLY A 48 -12.86 11.46 -28.54
C GLY A 48 -11.98 10.60 -27.65
N SER A 49 -10.92 11.20 -27.12
CA SER A 49 -10.15 10.67 -26.02
C SER A 49 -11.15 10.34 -24.92
N GLY A 50 -11.57 9.09 -24.86
CA GLY A 50 -12.00 8.51 -23.61
C GLY A 50 -10.75 8.47 -22.73
N ALA A 51 -10.34 9.64 -22.21
CA ALA A 51 -9.51 9.68 -21.01
C ALA A 51 -10.36 8.93 -19.99
N GLY A 52 -10.00 7.67 -19.73
CA GLY A 52 -10.68 6.85 -18.74
C GLY A 52 -10.72 7.67 -17.43
N LYS A 53 -11.81 7.57 -16.73
CA LYS A 53 -11.89 8.17 -15.40
C LYS A 53 -10.80 7.55 -14.56
N GLU A 54 -9.92 8.35 -13.99
CA GLU A 54 -8.80 7.89 -13.17
C GLU A 54 -8.94 8.42 -11.76
N ILE A 55 -8.56 7.60 -10.78
CA ILE A 55 -8.50 7.94 -9.35
C ILE A 55 -7.09 7.61 -8.88
N LEU A 56 -6.35 8.62 -8.47
CA LEU A 56 -4.96 8.44 -8.03
C LEU A 56 -4.91 8.13 -6.54
N VAL A 57 -4.47 6.92 -6.20
CA VAL A 57 -4.22 6.47 -4.83
C VAL A 57 -2.73 6.27 -4.64
N ASP A 58 -2.17 6.74 -3.53
CA ASP A 58 -0.74 6.51 -3.22
C ASP A 58 -0.50 6.66 -1.71
N GLY A 59 0.52 5.99 -1.20
CA GLY A 59 0.92 6.16 0.19
C GLY A 59 1.53 4.94 0.84
N SER A 60 0.97 4.56 1.98
CA SER A 60 1.48 3.53 2.87
C SER A 60 1.62 2.16 2.19
N SER A 61 2.82 1.57 2.26
CA SER A 61 3.05 0.18 1.86
C SER A 61 2.20 -0.81 2.65
N THR A 62 1.90 -0.50 3.92
CA THR A 62 1.07 -1.34 4.79
C THR A 62 -0.41 -1.32 4.35
N VAL A 63 -0.93 -0.16 3.92
CA VAL A 63 -2.33 -0.03 3.47
C VAL A 63 -2.49 -0.50 2.02
N PHE A 64 -1.42 -0.47 1.24
CA PHE A 64 -1.42 -0.85 -0.18
C PHE A 64 -2.17 -2.16 -0.48
N PRO A 65 -1.98 -3.28 0.26
CA PRO A 65 -2.71 -4.52 -0.05
C PRO A 65 -4.22 -4.36 0.02
N ILE A 66 -4.73 -3.57 0.97
CA ILE A 66 -6.18 -3.30 1.12
C ILE A 66 -6.66 -2.47 -0.06
N SER A 67 -6.00 -1.34 -0.34
CA SER A 67 -6.37 -0.43 -1.43
C SER A 67 -6.27 -1.10 -2.80
N GLN A 68 -5.28 -1.98 -2.99
CA GLN A 68 -5.13 -2.77 -4.21
C GLN A 68 -6.28 -3.77 -4.37
N ALA A 69 -6.64 -4.53 -3.31
CA ALA A 69 -7.76 -5.46 -3.34
C ALA A 69 -9.08 -4.74 -3.67
N VAL A 70 -9.33 -3.60 -3.00
CA VAL A 70 -10.52 -2.76 -3.29
C VAL A 70 -10.53 -2.26 -4.73
N ALA A 71 -9.39 -1.80 -5.26
CA ALA A 71 -9.29 -1.30 -6.63
C ALA A 71 -9.55 -2.43 -7.66
N GLU A 72 -9.07 -3.64 -7.38
CA GLU A 72 -9.29 -4.81 -8.23
C GLU A 72 -10.76 -5.25 -8.23
N GLU A 73 -11.41 -5.30 -7.07
CA GLU A 73 -12.84 -5.62 -6.98
C GLU A 73 -13.71 -4.53 -7.59
N PHE A 74 -13.41 -3.25 -7.33
CA PHE A 74 -14.13 -2.12 -7.93
C PHE A 74 -14.05 -2.13 -9.45
N ARG A 75 -12.93 -2.52 -10.04
CA ARG A 75 -12.76 -2.62 -11.50
C ARG A 75 -13.67 -3.67 -12.13
N LYS A 76 -14.10 -4.72 -11.39
CA LYS A 76 -15.05 -5.70 -11.89
C LYS A 76 -16.44 -5.08 -12.10
N GLU A 77 -16.84 -4.15 -11.24
CA GLU A 77 -18.11 -3.42 -11.34
C GLU A 77 -18.01 -2.20 -12.30
N ARG A 78 -16.86 -1.52 -12.28
CA ARG A 78 -16.64 -0.27 -13.01
C ARG A 78 -15.36 -0.34 -13.88
N PRO A 79 -15.36 -1.14 -14.95
CA PRO A 79 -14.20 -1.30 -15.83
C PRO A 79 -13.82 -0.02 -16.61
N ASP A 80 -14.70 0.98 -16.60
CA ASP A 80 -14.50 2.31 -17.19
C ASP A 80 -13.64 3.23 -16.31
N ILE A 81 -13.34 2.82 -15.06
CA ILE A 81 -12.58 3.62 -14.09
C ILE A 81 -11.25 2.91 -13.80
N GLN A 82 -10.16 3.67 -13.85
CA GLN A 82 -8.83 3.19 -13.46
C GLN A 82 -8.47 3.71 -12.08
N VAL A 83 -7.96 2.83 -11.23
CA VAL A 83 -7.52 3.16 -9.88
C VAL A 83 -6.09 2.65 -9.69
N PRO A 84 -5.07 3.34 -10.21
CA PRO A 84 -3.69 3.00 -9.91
C PRO A 84 -3.39 3.29 -8.44
N VAL A 85 -2.83 2.29 -7.75
CA VAL A 85 -2.40 2.39 -6.35
C VAL A 85 -0.88 2.39 -6.30
N GLY A 86 -0.30 3.47 -5.81
CA GLY A 86 1.15 3.65 -5.67
C GLY A 86 1.64 3.32 -4.25
N ILE A 87 2.95 3.11 -4.12
CA ILE A 87 3.64 2.83 -2.86
C ILE A 87 4.76 3.84 -2.66
N SER A 88 4.48 4.96 -1.99
CA SER A 88 5.49 5.98 -1.67
C SER A 88 5.74 6.14 -0.16
N GLY A 89 5.16 5.24 0.64
CA GLY A 89 5.10 5.33 2.09
C GLY A 89 4.10 6.40 2.57
N THR A 90 3.64 6.30 3.83
CA THR A 90 2.67 7.27 4.39
C THR A 90 3.13 8.72 4.24
N GLY A 91 4.40 9.00 4.52
CA GLY A 91 4.95 10.37 4.40
C GLY A 91 5.02 10.85 2.95
N GLY A 92 5.38 9.98 2.01
CA GLY A 92 5.43 10.27 0.58
C GLY A 92 4.04 10.54 0.01
N GLY A 93 3.06 9.69 0.33
CA GLY A 93 1.67 9.86 -0.08
C GLY A 93 1.07 11.15 0.47
N LEU A 94 1.19 11.40 1.77
CA LEU A 94 0.68 12.63 2.38
C LEU A 94 1.33 13.89 1.79
N LYS A 95 2.64 13.88 1.50
CA LYS A 95 3.32 15.00 0.84
C LYS A 95 2.73 15.31 -0.54
N ARG A 96 2.36 14.29 -1.32
CA ARG A 96 1.69 14.47 -2.61
C ARG A 96 0.24 14.92 -2.41
N PHE A 97 -0.43 14.38 -1.41
CA PHE A 97 -1.83 14.64 -1.10
C PHE A 97 -2.08 16.10 -0.70
N VAL A 98 -1.28 16.64 0.23
CA VAL A 98 -1.43 18.02 0.72
C VAL A 98 -1.14 19.08 -0.34
N THR A 99 -0.55 18.70 -1.47
CA THR A 99 -0.35 19.55 -2.66
C THR A 99 -1.38 19.31 -3.76
N GLY A 100 -2.36 18.42 -3.53
CA GLY A 100 -3.40 18.09 -4.52
C GLY A 100 -2.90 17.17 -5.65
N GLY A 101 -1.78 16.50 -5.48
CA GLY A 101 -1.17 15.63 -6.49
C GLY A 101 -1.81 14.25 -6.63
N ILE A 102 -2.64 13.84 -5.66
CA ILE A 102 -3.40 12.58 -5.65
C ILE A 102 -4.79 12.83 -5.05
N ASP A 103 -5.71 11.90 -5.31
CA ASP A 103 -7.11 11.98 -4.85
C ASP A 103 -7.29 11.34 -3.48
N VAL A 104 -6.58 10.24 -3.23
CA VAL A 104 -6.65 9.44 -2.01
C VAL A 104 -5.23 9.16 -1.52
N ALA A 105 -4.98 9.40 -0.24
CA ALA A 105 -3.72 9.03 0.39
C ALA A 105 -3.93 7.88 1.38
N ASP A 106 -3.19 6.79 1.17
CA ASP A 106 -3.10 5.67 2.09
C ASP A 106 -2.16 6.01 3.25
N ALA A 107 -2.59 5.76 4.49
CA ALA A 107 -1.78 6.10 5.66
C ALA A 107 -1.89 5.07 6.79
N SER A 108 -0.75 4.67 7.34
CA SER A 108 -0.63 3.78 8.50
C SER A 108 -0.37 4.53 9.81
N ARG A 109 -0.64 5.83 9.81
CA ARG A 109 -0.68 6.75 10.95
C ARG A 109 -1.58 7.94 10.63
N ARG A 110 -2.02 8.62 11.66
CA ARG A 110 -2.74 9.90 11.43
C ARG A 110 -1.84 10.93 10.77
N ILE A 111 -2.48 11.80 9.99
CA ILE A 111 -1.86 13.00 9.44
C ILE A 111 -1.33 13.88 10.58
N LYS A 112 -0.08 14.36 10.45
CA LYS A 112 0.55 15.24 11.44
C LYS A 112 -0.04 16.66 11.36
N ASP A 113 0.06 17.42 12.46
CA ASP A 113 -0.40 18.82 12.47
C ASP A 113 0.30 19.65 11.40
N SER A 114 1.62 19.47 11.18
CA SER A 114 2.35 20.17 10.12
C SER A 114 1.86 19.82 8.71
N GLU A 115 1.48 18.54 8.46
CA GLU A 115 0.92 18.10 7.17
C GLU A 115 -0.50 18.67 6.98
N ARG A 116 -1.28 18.76 8.07
CA ARG A 116 -2.62 19.38 8.07
C ARG A 116 -2.55 20.91 7.80
N GLU A 117 -1.58 21.58 8.39
CA GLU A 117 -1.32 23.01 8.16
C GLU A 117 -0.91 23.24 6.70
N GLU A 118 -0.06 22.38 6.13
CA GLU A 118 0.34 22.46 4.73
C GLU A 118 -0.84 22.22 3.78
N ALA A 119 -1.71 21.24 4.06
CA ALA A 119 -2.94 21.02 3.30
C ALA A 119 -3.83 22.28 3.30
N ALA A 120 -4.06 22.88 4.48
CA ALA A 120 -4.84 24.09 4.61
C ALA A 120 -4.22 25.29 3.85
N ALA A 121 -2.89 25.45 3.90
CA ALA A 121 -2.18 26.49 3.15
C ALA A 121 -2.32 26.33 1.63
N ASN A 122 -2.46 25.10 1.14
CA ASN A 122 -2.67 24.77 -0.25
C ASN A 122 -4.16 24.72 -0.64
N GLY A 123 -5.09 25.00 0.28
CA GLY A 123 -6.53 24.95 0.04
C GLY A 123 -7.06 23.53 -0.14
N ILE A 124 -6.38 22.52 0.38
CA ILE A 124 -6.81 21.13 0.35
C ILE A 124 -7.62 20.83 1.60
N GLU A 125 -8.91 20.66 1.43
CA GLU A 125 -9.82 20.11 2.42
C GLU A 125 -9.95 18.61 2.18
N PHE A 126 -10.07 17.83 3.25
CA PHE A 126 -10.11 16.38 3.15
C PHE A 126 -10.96 15.73 4.24
N THR A 127 -11.41 14.52 3.96
CA THR A 127 -12.07 13.63 4.92
C THR A 127 -11.13 12.46 5.24
N GLU A 128 -11.03 12.14 6.53
CA GLU A 128 -10.27 11.00 7.06
C GLU A 128 -11.23 9.83 7.28
N PHE A 129 -10.92 8.67 6.73
CA PHE A 129 -11.64 7.43 7.00
C PHE A 129 -10.69 6.41 7.60
N THR A 130 -11.11 5.77 8.70
CA THR A 130 -10.45 4.58 9.22
C THR A 130 -10.97 3.38 8.44
N ILE A 131 -10.07 2.57 7.88
CA ILE A 131 -10.44 1.48 6.97
C ILE A 131 -10.21 0.09 7.56
N ALA A 132 -9.27 -0.05 8.48
CA ALA A 132 -8.92 -1.30 9.15
C ALA A 132 -8.03 -1.02 10.36
N TYR A 133 -7.71 -2.08 11.10
CA TYR A 133 -6.63 -2.07 12.09
C TYR A 133 -5.56 -3.08 11.72
N ASP A 134 -4.30 -2.69 11.88
CA ASP A 134 -3.16 -3.58 11.88
C ASP A 134 -2.91 -4.05 13.31
N GLY A 135 -2.92 -5.35 13.53
CA GLY A 135 -2.59 -5.98 14.81
C GLY A 135 -1.46 -6.99 14.61
N LEU A 136 -0.39 -6.86 15.39
CA LEU A 136 0.74 -7.79 15.33
C LEU A 136 0.66 -8.79 16.47
N SER A 137 0.73 -10.08 16.15
CA SER A 137 0.80 -11.15 17.13
C SER A 137 2.24 -11.50 17.46
N VAL A 138 2.60 -11.48 18.72
CA VAL A 138 3.84 -12.10 19.23
C VAL A 138 3.50 -13.53 19.64
N VAL A 139 4.15 -14.50 18.99
CA VAL A 139 3.83 -15.91 19.15
C VAL A 139 5.03 -16.74 19.57
N VAL A 140 4.78 -17.86 20.20
CA VAL A 140 5.74 -18.88 20.53
C VAL A 140 5.24 -20.26 20.11
N ASN A 141 6.15 -21.24 20.06
CA ASN A 141 5.78 -22.63 19.82
C ASN A 141 4.74 -23.09 20.84
N SER A 142 3.77 -23.92 20.43
CA SER A 142 2.70 -24.42 21.30
C SER A 142 3.19 -25.23 22.52
N SER A 143 4.40 -25.79 22.48
CA SER A 143 5.02 -26.46 23.62
C SER A 143 5.64 -25.50 24.66
N ASN A 144 5.64 -24.20 24.39
CA ASN A 144 6.10 -23.19 25.34
C ASN A 144 4.97 -22.86 26.33
N ASP A 145 5.10 -23.39 27.55
CA ASP A 145 4.11 -23.30 28.63
C ASP A 145 4.51 -22.34 29.77
N PHE A 146 5.71 -21.72 29.68
CA PHE A 146 6.26 -20.92 30.76
C PHE A 146 6.19 -19.41 30.53
N VAL A 147 5.95 -18.95 29.29
CA VAL A 147 5.75 -17.54 28.98
C VAL A 147 4.34 -17.31 28.46
N SER A 148 3.64 -16.35 29.05
CA SER A 148 2.30 -15.93 28.62
C SER A 148 2.21 -14.45 28.27
N CYS A 149 3.25 -13.68 28.67
CA CYS A 149 3.31 -12.24 28.51
C CYS A 149 4.75 -11.75 28.50
N LEU A 150 5.03 -10.79 27.61
CA LEU A 150 6.29 -10.03 27.58
C LEU A 150 5.98 -8.52 27.65
N THR A 151 6.87 -7.78 28.32
CA THR A 151 6.83 -6.33 28.29
C THR A 151 7.44 -5.80 27.00
N VAL A 152 7.11 -4.57 26.63
CA VAL A 152 7.75 -3.88 25.48
C VAL A 152 9.28 -3.82 25.65
N ASP A 153 9.78 -3.57 26.88
CA ASP A 153 11.21 -3.56 27.16
C ASP A 153 11.87 -4.94 26.96
N GLU A 154 11.19 -6.02 27.31
CA GLU A 154 11.68 -7.38 27.05
C GLU A 154 11.70 -7.70 25.55
N LEU A 155 10.65 -7.32 24.83
CA LEU A 155 10.61 -7.44 23.36
C LEU A 155 11.74 -6.64 22.73
N LYS A 156 11.95 -5.39 23.17
CA LYS A 156 13.06 -4.55 22.69
C LYS A 156 14.40 -5.23 22.91
N ARG A 157 14.71 -5.67 24.13
CA ARG A 157 15.98 -6.36 24.45
C ARG A 157 16.19 -7.63 23.60
N ILE A 158 15.11 -8.33 23.24
CA ILE A 158 15.18 -9.51 22.37
C ILE A 158 15.53 -9.09 20.94
N TRP A 159 14.88 -8.04 20.39
CA TRP A 159 14.87 -7.72 18.96
C TRP A 159 15.80 -6.57 18.56
N GLU A 160 16.27 -5.74 19.50
CA GLU A 160 17.11 -4.58 19.18
C GLU A 160 18.44 -4.95 18.49
N PRO A 161 19.04 -4.02 17.72
CA PRO A 161 20.36 -4.22 17.11
C PRO A 161 21.40 -4.58 18.17
N GLY A 162 22.20 -5.60 17.87
CA GLY A 162 23.28 -6.06 18.79
C GLY A 162 22.81 -6.90 19.98
N SER A 163 21.53 -7.23 20.08
CA SER A 163 21.03 -8.15 21.09
C SER A 163 21.77 -9.50 21.04
N ASN A 164 22.20 -9.99 22.20
CA ASN A 164 22.86 -11.28 22.37
C ASN A 164 21.97 -12.31 23.09
N ILE A 165 20.68 -12.03 23.23
CA ILE A 165 19.71 -12.94 23.84
C ILE A 165 19.47 -14.10 22.89
N LYS A 166 19.78 -15.33 23.34
CA LYS A 166 19.62 -16.60 22.62
C LYS A 166 18.97 -17.68 23.47
N LYS A 167 18.62 -17.36 24.71
CA LYS A 167 17.95 -18.23 25.66
C LYS A 167 16.89 -17.48 26.46
N TRP A 168 15.84 -18.16 26.83
CA TRP A 168 14.75 -17.60 27.63
C TRP A 168 15.20 -17.12 29.02
N SER A 169 16.17 -17.81 29.65
CA SER A 169 16.76 -17.38 30.93
C SER A 169 17.44 -16.01 30.87
N GLN A 170 17.79 -15.52 29.70
CA GLN A 170 18.38 -14.18 29.51
C GLN A 170 17.29 -13.08 29.38
N VAL A 171 16.04 -13.45 29.09
CA VAL A 171 14.92 -12.51 28.95
C VAL A 171 14.43 -12.06 30.31
N ARG A 172 14.17 -13.02 31.23
CA ARG A 172 13.61 -12.77 32.56
C ARG A 172 14.13 -13.82 33.56
N ASP A 173 14.44 -13.36 34.77
CA ASP A 173 14.76 -14.26 35.87
C ASP A 173 13.59 -15.24 36.15
N GLY A 174 13.92 -16.51 36.33
CA GLY A 174 12.93 -17.58 36.51
C GLY A 174 12.46 -18.26 35.23
N PHE A 175 12.79 -17.71 34.06
CA PHE A 175 12.56 -18.46 32.81
C PHE A 175 13.59 -19.59 32.65
N PRO A 176 13.23 -20.70 32.00
CA PRO A 176 14.11 -21.84 31.86
C PRO A 176 15.31 -21.56 30.92
N ASP A 177 16.41 -22.27 31.11
CA ASP A 177 17.60 -22.22 30.25
C ASP A 177 17.34 -22.98 28.93
N LYS A 178 16.28 -22.59 28.21
CA LYS A 178 15.90 -23.14 26.92
C LYS A 178 16.35 -22.22 25.77
N PRO A 179 16.68 -22.74 24.60
CA PRO A 179 16.97 -21.92 23.42
C PRO A 179 15.82 -20.97 23.09
N LEU A 180 16.16 -19.76 22.62
CA LEU A 180 15.27 -18.80 22.01
C LEU A 180 15.70 -18.60 20.56
N ARG A 181 14.85 -18.93 19.61
CA ARG A 181 15.06 -18.79 18.17
C ARG A 181 14.00 -17.91 17.57
N LEU A 182 14.44 -16.95 16.77
CA LEU A 182 13.62 -15.85 16.34
C LEU A 182 13.24 -15.98 14.88
N TYR A 183 11.97 -15.73 14.59
CA TYR A 183 11.34 -15.75 13.28
C TYR A 183 10.54 -14.45 13.11
N GLY A 184 10.75 -13.72 12.03
CA GLY A 184 10.06 -12.46 11.83
C GLY A 184 10.08 -12.00 10.38
N PRO A 185 9.27 -11.01 10.02
CA PRO A 185 9.25 -10.46 8.68
C PRO A 185 10.62 -9.91 8.27
N ASP A 186 10.86 -9.86 6.97
CA ASP A 186 12.05 -9.24 6.40
C ASP A 186 11.88 -7.72 6.22
N THR A 187 12.92 -7.06 5.73
CA THR A 187 12.98 -5.59 5.57
C THR A 187 12.06 -5.02 4.50
N ASP A 188 11.41 -5.85 3.70
CA ASP A 188 10.45 -5.40 2.68
C ASP A 188 9.00 -5.38 3.25
N SER A 189 8.82 -5.77 4.53
CA SER A 189 7.52 -5.90 5.19
C SER A 189 7.15 -4.67 6.00
N GLY A 190 5.96 -4.10 5.74
CA GLY A 190 5.39 -3.04 6.59
C GLY A 190 5.11 -3.47 8.04
N THR A 191 5.03 -4.77 8.31
CA THR A 191 4.96 -5.36 9.65
C THR A 191 6.31 -5.22 10.36
N PHE A 192 7.43 -5.44 9.65
CA PHE A 192 8.79 -5.21 10.14
C PHE A 192 9.00 -3.74 10.50
N ASP A 193 8.66 -2.80 9.61
CA ASP A 193 8.80 -1.36 9.83
C ASP A 193 8.02 -0.91 11.07
N TYR A 194 6.81 -1.41 11.21
CA TYR A 194 5.97 -1.06 12.35
C TYR A 194 6.52 -1.60 13.66
N PHE A 195 6.85 -2.90 13.71
CA PHE A 195 7.38 -3.54 14.90
C PHE A 195 8.67 -2.86 15.36
N THR A 196 9.62 -2.65 14.46
CA THR A 196 10.92 -2.04 14.78
C THR A 196 10.75 -0.62 15.30
N ARG A 197 9.87 0.16 14.70
CA ARG A 197 9.57 1.52 15.17
C ARG A 197 8.96 1.55 16.57
N VAL A 198 7.96 0.70 16.86
CA VAL A 198 7.24 0.79 18.14
C VAL A 198 7.90 0.01 19.27
N ILE A 199 8.68 -1.03 18.99
CA ILE A 199 9.38 -1.84 19.96
C ILE A 199 10.83 -1.37 20.14
N ASN A 200 11.58 -1.22 19.04
CA ASN A 200 12.99 -0.84 19.10
C ASN A 200 13.19 0.68 19.15
N GLY A 201 12.16 1.45 18.77
CA GLY A 201 12.15 2.91 18.84
C GLY A 201 12.61 3.59 17.55
N GLU A 202 13.05 2.83 16.54
CA GLU A 202 13.49 3.32 15.23
C GLU A 202 13.13 2.29 14.16
N GLU A 203 12.56 2.76 13.05
CA GLU A 203 12.20 1.94 11.90
C GLU A 203 13.47 1.30 11.31
N ASP A 204 13.40 0.05 10.90
CA ASP A 204 14.51 -0.78 10.41
C ASP A 204 15.57 -1.18 11.45
N ALA A 205 15.54 -0.62 12.65
CA ALA A 205 16.49 -0.98 13.69
C ALA A 205 16.17 -2.35 14.29
N ASN A 206 16.83 -3.40 13.80
CA ASN A 206 16.64 -4.78 14.26
C ASN A 206 17.96 -5.57 14.29
N ARG A 207 17.98 -6.67 15.06
CA ARG A 207 19.08 -7.65 14.96
C ARG A 207 18.99 -8.36 13.61
N SER A 208 20.12 -8.90 13.12
CA SER A 208 20.19 -9.59 11.83
C SER A 208 20.28 -11.11 11.92
N ASP A 209 20.41 -11.67 13.14
CA ASP A 209 20.61 -13.11 13.38
C ASP A 209 19.30 -13.83 13.74
N TYR A 210 18.25 -13.56 12.98
CA TYR A 210 16.96 -14.25 13.05
C TYR A 210 16.58 -14.84 11.69
N THR A 211 15.59 -15.72 11.64
CA THR A 211 15.05 -16.23 10.37
C THR A 211 14.04 -15.23 9.84
N ALA A 212 14.37 -14.58 8.73
CA ALA A 212 13.54 -13.59 8.06
C ALA A 212 12.77 -14.20 6.89
N SER A 213 11.53 -13.77 6.67
CA SER A 213 10.72 -14.10 5.50
C SER A 213 9.67 -13.03 5.22
N SER A 214 9.42 -12.75 3.94
CA SER A 214 8.26 -11.95 3.50
C SER A 214 6.95 -12.75 3.48
N ASP A 215 7.02 -14.07 3.58
CA ASP A 215 5.86 -14.97 3.67
C ASP A 215 5.61 -15.37 5.12
N ASP A 216 4.54 -14.84 5.71
CA ASP A 216 4.16 -15.11 7.10
C ASP A 216 3.83 -16.60 7.34
N ASN A 217 3.41 -17.36 6.34
CA ASN A 217 3.21 -18.80 6.47
C ASN A 217 4.54 -19.56 6.74
N VAL A 218 5.65 -19.06 6.17
CA VAL A 218 6.99 -19.58 6.47
C VAL A 218 7.36 -19.29 7.92
N LEU A 219 6.99 -18.11 8.44
CA LEU A 219 7.22 -17.75 9.84
C LEU A 219 6.39 -18.62 10.79
N VAL A 220 5.10 -18.84 10.47
CA VAL A 220 4.21 -19.76 11.20
C VAL A 220 4.81 -21.15 11.29
N GLN A 221 5.26 -21.71 10.15
CA GLN A 221 5.91 -23.04 10.10
C GLN A 221 7.21 -23.05 10.90
N GLY A 222 8.02 -21.99 10.82
CA GLY A 222 9.25 -21.86 11.58
C GLY A 222 9.02 -21.89 13.08
N VAL A 223 8.10 -21.08 13.60
CA VAL A 223 7.78 -21.05 15.04
C VAL A 223 7.13 -22.35 15.50
N SER A 224 6.16 -22.88 14.76
CA SER A 224 5.46 -24.12 15.14
C SER A 224 6.36 -25.36 15.07
N GLY A 225 7.32 -25.39 14.17
CA GLY A 225 8.26 -26.51 14.02
C GLY A 225 9.45 -26.49 15.00
N ASP A 226 9.70 -25.38 15.70
CA ASP A 226 10.84 -25.22 16.61
C ASP A 226 10.36 -25.02 18.06
N PRO A 227 10.63 -25.96 18.99
CA PRO A 227 10.27 -25.79 20.40
C PRO A 227 10.87 -24.55 21.09
N GLY A 228 11.94 -23.97 20.53
CA GLY A 228 12.54 -22.71 20.96
C GLY A 228 12.03 -21.50 20.19
N GLY A 229 11.10 -21.69 19.26
CA GLY A 229 10.61 -20.68 18.35
C GLY A 229 9.81 -19.58 19.02
N MET A 230 10.12 -18.34 18.65
CA MET A 230 9.36 -17.13 18.92
C MET A 230 9.34 -16.27 17.67
N GLY A 231 8.23 -15.67 17.36
CA GLY A 231 8.12 -14.76 16.20
C GLY A 231 7.05 -13.71 16.37
N TYR A 232 6.94 -12.86 15.35
CA TYR A 232 5.83 -11.91 15.23
C TYR A 232 5.41 -11.79 13.77
N PHE A 233 4.12 -11.60 13.57
CA PHE A 233 3.48 -11.41 12.25
C PHE A 233 2.04 -10.91 12.42
N GLY A 234 1.33 -10.68 11.33
CA GLY A 234 -0.06 -10.20 11.33
C GLY A 234 -1.00 -11.10 12.13
N PHE A 235 -1.97 -10.48 12.82
CA PHE A 235 -2.91 -11.17 13.71
C PHE A 235 -3.74 -12.23 12.97
N ALA A 236 -4.10 -12.01 11.72
CA ALA A 236 -4.86 -12.99 10.92
C ALA A 236 -4.14 -14.33 10.80
N TYR A 237 -2.82 -14.31 10.54
CA TYR A 237 -2.03 -15.55 10.46
C TYR A 237 -1.99 -16.33 11.78
N TYR A 238 -2.00 -15.64 12.93
CA TYR A 238 -2.17 -16.31 14.21
C TYR A 238 -3.57 -16.91 14.33
N THR A 239 -4.63 -16.20 13.97
CA THR A 239 -6.01 -16.70 14.11
C THR A 239 -6.29 -17.93 13.25
N GLU A 240 -5.65 -18.05 12.10
CA GLU A 240 -5.72 -19.23 11.24
C GLU A 240 -4.90 -20.42 11.77
N ASN A 241 -3.92 -20.17 12.66
CA ASN A 241 -2.97 -21.17 13.15
C ASN A 241 -2.94 -21.31 14.68
N TRP A 242 -3.99 -20.87 15.39
CA TRP A 242 -4.05 -20.82 16.85
C TRP A 242 -3.87 -22.19 17.52
N GLU A 243 -4.15 -23.31 16.82
CA GLU A 243 -4.00 -24.67 17.36
C GLU A 243 -2.54 -25.10 17.50
N ILE A 244 -1.63 -24.53 16.70
CA ILE A 244 -0.21 -24.91 16.66
C ILE A 244 0.74 -23.85 17.23
N LEU A 245 0.21 -22.71 17.65
CA LEU A 245 0.94 -21.57 18.20
C LEU A 245 0.32 -21.12 19.55
N ASN A 246 1.17 -20.63 20.45
CA ASN A 246 0.73 -19.86 21.61
C ASN A 246 0.96 -18.38 21.39
N VAL A 247 -0.09 -17.56 21.49
CA VAL A 247 0.04 -16.11 21.44
C VAL A 247 0.36 -15.55 22.81
N LEU A 248 1.31 -14.63 22.86
CA LEU A 248 1.69 -13.91 24.06
C LEU A 248 0.87 -12.63 24.21
N GLY A 249 0.55 -12.28 25.44
CA GLY A 249 0.15 -10.93 25.77
C GLY A 249 1.37 -9.98 25.71
N VAL A 250 1.11 -8.72 25.45
CA VAL A 250 2.12 -7.66 25.49
C VAL A 250 1.71 -6.65 26.55
N ASP A 251 2.67 -6.30 27.40
CA ASP A 251 2.51 -5.25 28.42
C ASP A 251 3.16 -3.96 27.91
N GLY A 252 2.31 -3.06 27.41
CA GLY A 252 2.68 -1.71 26.98
C GLY A 252 2.72 -0.68 28.11
N GLY A 253 2.67 -1.12 29.38
CA GLY A 253 2.67 -0.24 30.55
C GLY A 253 1.33 -0.18 31.31
N SER A 254 0.27 -0.80 30.73
CA SER A 254 -1.07 -0.87 31.35
C SER A 254 -1.48 -2.29 31.77
N GLY A 255 -0.51 -3.20 31.81
CA GLY A 255 -0.70 -4.63 32.07
C GLY A 255 -0.71 -5.46 30.77
N CYS A 256 -0.74 -6.76 30.96
CA CYS A 256 -0.62 -7.72 29.87
C CYS A 256 -1.93 -7.86 29.10
N VAL A 257 -1.93 -7.49 27.83
CA VAL A 257 -3.09 -7.63 26.93
C VAL A 257 -2.75 -8.62 25.83
N LYS A 258 -3.63 -9.58 25.54
CA LYS A 258 -3.52 -10.46 24.37
C LYS A 258 -4.18 -9.83 23.15
N PRO A 259 -3.65 -10.07 21.93
CA PRO A 259 -4.34 -9.65 20.72
C PRO A 259 -5.66 -10.43 20.57
N THR A 260 -6.72 -9.70 20.37
CA THR A 260 -8.06 -10.15 19.98
C THR A 260 -8.64 -9.10 19.06
N VAL A 261 -9.65 -9.43 18.27
CA VAL A 261 -10.36 -8.45 17.44
C VAL A 261 -10.79 -7.24 18.28
N SER A 262 -11.36 -7.47 19.49
CA SER A 262 -11.76 -6.38 20.38
C SER A 262 -10.57 -5.53 20.84
N SER A 263 -9.51 -6.14 21.39
CA SER A 263 -8.38 -5.38 21.95
C SER A 263 -7.54 -4.66 20.89
N ILE A 264 -7.59 -5.13 19.65
CA ILE A 264 -6.98 -4.45 18.49
C ILE A 264 -7.84 -3.25 18.10
N ASN A 265 -9.15 -3.42 17.94
CA ASN A 265 -10.07 -2.36 17.53
C ASN A 265 -10.22 -1.25 18.57
N ASP A 266 -10.26 -1.58 19.86
CA ASP A 266 -10.37 -0.59 20.94
C ASP A 266 -9.01 0.03 21.36
N GLY A 267 -7.90 -0.44 20.75
CA GLY A 267 -6.54 0.07 20.98
C GLY A 267 -5.94 -0.33 22.33
N THR A 268 -6.59 -1.23 23.10
CA THR A 268 -6.03 -1.72 24.38
C THR A 268 -4.81 -2.62 24.19
N TYR A 269 -4.69 -3.27 23.01
CA TYR A 269 -3.50 -4.03 22.62
C TYR A 269 -2.40 -3.09 22.08
N SER A 270 -1.88 -2.25 22.95
CA SER A 270 -0.85 -1.25 22.63
C SER A 270 0.55 -1.73 23.07
N PRO A 271 1.62 -1.45 22.28
CA PRO A 271 1.66 -0.63 21.07
C PRO A 271 1.53 -1.43 19.76
N LEU A 272 1.16 -2.71 19.78
CA LEU A 272 1.14 -3.60 18.64
C LEU A 272 -0.21 -3.63 17.90
N SER A 273 -1.03 -2.59 18.06
CA SER A 273 -2.19 -2.31 17.20
C SER A 273 -2.19 -0.86 16.75
N ARG A 274 -2.60 -0.62 15.51
CA ARG A 274 -2.73 0.73 14.94
C ARG A 274 -3.85 0.80 13.92
N PRO A 275 -4.58 1.93 13.85
CA PRO A 275 -5.55 2.17 12.78
C PRO A 275 -4.87 2.46 11.45
N MET A 276 -5.51 2.02 10.37
CA MET A 276 -5.18 2.32 9.00
C MET A 276 -6.19 3.30 8.42
N PHE A 277 -5.71 4.24 7.62
CA PHE A 277 -6.52 5.34 7.12
C PHE A 277 -6.42 5.49 5.62
N ILE A 278 -7.50 6.03 5.04
CA ILE A 278 -7.45 6.76 3.78
C ILE A 278 -7.83 8.21 4.02
N TYR A 279 -7.11 9.14 3.42
CA TYR A 279 -7.43 10.56 3.37
C TYR A 279 -7.94 10.88 1.97
N VAL A 280 -9.14 11.40 1.86
CA VAL A 280 -9.77 11.68 0.56
C VAL A 280 -9.95 13.18 0.38
N ASN A 281 -9.46 13.71 -0.74
CA ASN A 281 -9.60 15.12 -1.09
C ASN A 281 -11.08 15.45 -1.35
N ASN A 282 -11.63 16.43 -0.62
CA ASN A 282 -13.05 16.79 -0.71
C ASN A 282 -13.44 17.32 -2.10
N ALA A 283 -12.52 18.00 -2.79
CA ALA A 283 -12.76 18.39 -4.18
C ALA A 283 -12.80 17.18 -5.12
N ALA A 284 -12.03 16.13 -4.83
CA ALA A 284 -12.09 14.87 -5.58
C ALA A 284 -13.41 14.13 -5.33
N LEU A 285 -13.95 14.14 -4.11
CA LEU A 285 -15.26 13.55 -3.77
C LEU A 285 -16.44 14.16 -4.57
N GLN A 286 -16.29 15.38 -5.11
CA GLN A 286 -17.31 15.97 -5.99
C GLN A 286 -17.37 15.29 -7.37
N ARG A 287 -16.39 14.48 -7.71
CA ARG A 287 -16.41 13.65 -8.92
C ARG A 287 -17.14 12.35 -8.65
N GLU A 288 -18.22 12.10 -9.39
CA GLU A 288 -19.08 10.90 -9.22
C GLU A 288 -18.29 9.58 -9.10
N HIS A 289 -17.25 9.41 -9.92
CA HIS A 289 -16.46 8.19 -9.93
C HIS A 289 -15.57 8.04 -8.69
N VAL A 290 -15.09 9.13 -8.09
CA VAL A 290 -14.33 9.10 -6.82
C VAL A 290 -15.27 8.78 -5.66
N LEU A 291 -16.43 9.44 -5.60
CA LEU A 291 -17.45 9.14 -4.59
C LEU A 291 -17.90 7.67 -4.67
N ALA A 292 -18.10 7.15 -5.90
CA ALA A 292 -18.45 5.75 -6.11
C ALA A 292 -17.35 4.80 -5.60
N PHE A 293 -16.07 5.12 -5.84
CA PHE A 293 -14.95 4.33 -5.37
C PHE A 293 -14.84 4.34 -3.83
N VAL A 294 -14.90 5.51 -3.21
CA VAL A 294 -14.81 5.62 -1.73
C VAL A 294 -16.00 4.94 -1.07
N THR A 295 -17.20 5.07 -1.63
CA THR A 295 -18.39 4.35 -1.15
C THR A 295 -18.20 2.84 -1.27
N PHE A 296 -17.68 2.35 -2.39
CA PHE A 296 -17.36 0.93 -2.59
C PHE A 296 -16.29 0.47 -1.61
N TYR A 297 -15.24 1.27 -1.42
CA TYR A 297 -14.17 1.00 -0.47
C TYR A 297 -14.74 0.71 0.93
N LEU A 298 -15.49 1.68 1.49
CA LEU A 298 -16.04 1.56 2.84
C LEU A 298 -17.06 0.42 3.00
N LYS A 299 -17.78 0.06 1.94
CA LYS A 299 -18.73 -1.08 1.97
C LYS A 299 -18.05 -2.45 1.99
N ASN A 300 -16.87 -2.55 1.44
CA ASN A 300 -16.17 -3.82 1.26
C ASN A 300 -14.87 -3.89 2.10
N ALA A 301 -14.51 -2.81 2.81
CA ALA A 301 -13.24 -2.73 3.53
C ALA A 301 -13.10 -3.79 4.62
N ALA A 302 -14.18 -4.18 5.32
CA ALA A 302 -14.12 -5.22 6.33
C ALA A 302 -13.61 -6.55 5.74
N GLU A 303 -14.33 -7.05 4.73
CA GLU A 303 -14.03 -8.34 4.07
C GLU A 303 -12.64 -8.31 3.40
N LEU A 304 -12.39 -7.28 2.59
CA LEU A 304 -11.14 -7.19 1.84
C LEU A 304 -9.90 -6.92 2.72
N ALA A 305 -10.06 -6.23 3.86
CA ALA A 305 -8.99 -6.08 4.82
C ALA A 305 -8.66 -7.43 5.50
N GLU A 306 -9.68 -8.21 5.87
CA GLU A 306 -9.49 -9.54 6.47
C GLU A 306 -8.83 -10.51 5.49
N GLU A 307 -9.21 -10.49 4.21
CA GLU A 307 -8.58 -11.32 3.17
C GLU A 307 -7.08 -11.06 3.01
N VAL A 308 -6.63 -9.83 3.26
CA VAL A 308 -5.22 -9.45 3.18
C VAL A 308 -4.50 -9.37 4.53
N GLY A 309 -5.12 -9.92 5.60
CA GLY A 309 -4.47 -10.15 6.88
C GLY A 309 -4.62 -9.05 7.93
N PHE A 310 -5.55 -8.10 7.73
CA PHE A 310 -5.85 -7.03 8.70
C PHE A 310 -7.14 -7.31 9.47
N VAL A 311 -7.45 -6.46 10.43
CA VAL A 311 -8.68 -6.54 11.24
C VAL A 311 -9.65 -5.47 10.76
N GLY A 312 -10.84 -5.88 10.29
CA GLY A 312 -11.91 -4.96 9.93
C GLY A 312 -12.43 -4.18 11.14
N LEU A 313 -13.02 -3.01 10.89
CA LEU A 313 -13.78 -2.30 11.90
C LEU A 313 -15.13 -2.98 12.14
N PRO A 314 -15.79 -2.68 13.27
CA PRO A 314 -17.20 -3.01 13.44
C PRO A 314 -18.08 -2.40 12.33
N ASP A 315 -19.09 -3.12 11.86
CA ASP A 315 -19.99 -2.67 10.78
C ASP A 315 -20.61 -1.28 11.06
N SER A 316 -20.90 -0.99 12.33
CA SER A 316 -21.45 0.30 12.75
C SER A 316 -20.52 1.48 12.48
N GLU A 317 -19.20 1.28 12.50
CA GLU A 317 -18.21 2.32 12.22
C GLU A 317 -18.12 2.60 10.72
N TYR A 318 -18.13 1.55 9.89
CA TYR A 318 -18.21 1.73 8.43
C TYR A 318 -19.51 2.42 8.03
N GLN A 319 -20.65 2.05 8.66
CA GLN A 319 -21.92 2.70 8.37
C GLN A 319 -21.91 4.18 8.76
N SER A 320 -21.33 4.53 9.91
CA SER A 320 -21.17 5.93 10.32
C SER A 320 -20.36 6.74 9.32
N GLN A 321 -19.26 6.17 8.82
CA GLN A 321 -18.42 6.82 7.79
C GLN A 321 -19.14 6.94 6.44
N LEU A 322 -19.96 5.96 6.07
CA LEU A 322 -20.81 6.04 4.86
C LEU A 322 -21.88 7.11 4.96
N ASP A 323 -22.43 7.34 6.17
CA ASP A 323 -23.42 8.38 6.41
C ASP A 323 -22.80 9.78 6.32
N GLU A 324 -21.50 9.94 6.60
CA GLU A 324 -20.75 11.19 6.41
C GLU A 324 -20.52 11.55 4.93
N LEU A 325 -20.58 10.57 4.03
CA LEU A 325 -20.42 10.80 2.58
C LEU A 325 -21.70 11.32 1.90
N ASN A 326 -22.87 11.20 2.54
CA ASN A 326 -24.18 11.58 2.03
C ASN A 326 -24.65 12.93 2.58
#